data_1162c4e1083495a1c5304cfcdf01d419
#
_entry.id   1162c4e1083495a1c5304cfcdf01d419
#
_cell.length_a   1.000
_cell.length_b   1.000
_cell.length_c   1.000
_cell.angle_alpha   90.00
_cell.angle_beta   90.00
_cell.angle_gamma   90.00
#
_symmetry.space_group_name_H-M   'P 1'
#
loop_
_entity.id
_entity.type
_entity.pdbx_description
1 polymer ?
#
loop_
_entity_poly.entity_id
_entity_poly.type
_entity_poly.pdbx_seq_one_letter_code
_entity_poly.pdbx_strand_id
1 'polypeptide(L)'
;MKEDNFGVAGYSNNAIYLNKGTNGVKQKWDATSSTWEYENLADLKFWPENNMDFYAYFPYSDNASFAASNASGNVMTITGVDCSNDVLFAFAGNQSKKTRVPLTFHHAFSKIKTLQIEMPAEGIVYKSGCQVEISSAEFIYTRTKGDVKVDKDGAASYNVAESNLTLKETLSPSRIINSTNTSTNIIDYGTSSKGYFFATSVTKVNEVTGTGALMWDGVKANIGETSKLSTSGLVCLKLTCKVWNGTEENPYYYVGNASNFGEVYIPLKGTYSDSNEVSTFDAGKRYIYKIVMKDNVGFTDAGDPILTPILFSVASVDDWSDVTVTITL
;
A
#
# COMPACT_ATOMS: atom_id res chain seq x y z
N MET A 1 2.09 12.37 14.79
CA MET A 1 3.47 12.54 15.33
C MET A 1 3.54 13.24 16.68
N LYS A 2 2.83 14.32 16.93
CA LYS A 2 3.00 15.06 18.21
C LYS A 2 2.49 14.33 19.46
N GLU A 3 1.77 13.25 19.31
CA GLU A 3 1.26 12.44 20.43
C GLU A 3 2.16 11.23 20.76
N ASP A 4 3.08 10.88 19.84
CA ASP A 4 4.00 9.76 19.99
C ASP A 4 5.44 10.22 19.95
N ASN A 5 6.32 9.40 20.48
CA ASN A 5 7.76 9.65 20.54
C ASN A 5 8.48 9.08 19.30
N PHE A 6 9.67 9.59 19.00
CA PHE A 6 10.55 9.03 18.00
C PHE A 6 11.93 8.66 18.58
N GLY A 7 12.63 7.73 17.91
CA GLY A 7 13.98 7.33 18.25
C GLY A 7 15.01 7.96 17.33
N VAL A 8 16.18 8.33 17.86
CA VAL A 8 17.28 8.88 17.09
C VAL A 8 18.64 8.36 17.56
N ALA A 9 19.51 8.06 16.61
CA ALA A 9 20.93 7.84 16.86
C ALA A 9 21.78 8.82 16.05
N GLY A 10 22.95 9.17 16.57
CA GLY A 10 23.91 10.06 15.93
C GLY A 10 25.28 9.43 15.85
N TYR A 11 25.98 9.63 14.74
CA TYR A 11 27.28 9.11 14.44
C TYR A 11 28.29 10.24 14.24
N SER A 12 29.49 10.06 14.77
CA SER A 12 30.62 10.94 14.55
C SER A 12 31.83 10.09 14.16
N ASN A 13 32.53 10.45 13.10
CA ASN A 13 33.65 9.66 12.57
C ASN A 13 33.30 8.19 12.34
N ASN A 14 32.12 7.94 11.77
CA ASN A 14 31.57 6.61 11.50
C ASN A 14 31.31 5.74 12.75
N ALA A 15 31.46 6.25 13.95
CA ALA A 15 31.15 5.54 15.20
C ALA A 15 29.89 6.10 15.85
N ILE A 16 29.07 5.23 16.45
CA ILE A 16 27.88 5.69 17.15
C ILE A 16 28.29 6.54 18.36
N TYR A 17 27.78 7.76 18.41
CA TYR A 17 28.08 8.74 19.47
C TYR A 17 26.86 9.04 20.35
N LEU A 18 25.72 9.28 19.71
CA LEU A 18 24.45 9.50 20.38
C LEU A 18 23.60 8.25 20.24
N ASN A 19 23.38 7.54 21.33
CA ASN A 19 22.53 6.34 21.35
C ASN A 19 22.16 5.98 22.79
N LYS A 20 21.12 5.16 22.95
CA LYS A 20 20.75 4.55 24.23
C LYS A 20 20.30 3.11 23.95
N GLY A 21 21.01 2.15 24.56
CA GLY A 21 20.78 0.74 24.28
C GLY A 21 20.92 0.42 22.80
N THR A 22 19.97 -0.30 22.25
CA THR A 22 19.89 -0.61 20.80
C THR A 22 19.00 0.35 20.01
N ASN A 23 18.06 1.02 20.67
CA ASN A 23 16.89 1.64 20.06
C ASN A 23 17.05 3.15 19.79
N GLY A 24 18.22 3.71 20.10
CA GLY A 24 18.45 5.14 19.99
C GLY A 24 17.90 5.92 21.18
N VAL A 25 18.12 7.22 21.15
CA VAL A 25 17.64 8.15 22.18
C VAL A 25 16.21 8.56 21.87
N LYS A 26 15.34 8.42 22.83
CA LYS A 26 13.92 8.74 22.71
C LYS A 26 13.68 10.25 22.82
N GLN A 27 12.97 10.79 21.86
CA GLN A 27 12.55 12.18 21.81
C GLN A 27 11.04 12.28 22.01
N LYS A 28 10.58 13.23 22.79
CA LYS A 28 9.17 13.52 23.03
C LYS A 28 8.80 14.93 22.57
N TRP A 29 7.56 15.12 22.19
CA TRP A 29 7.04 16.45 21.91
C TRP A 29 6.72 17.18 23.22
N ASP A 30 7.29 18.38 23.38
CA ASP A 30 6.87 19.31 24.43
C ASP A 30 5.91 20.35 23.83
N ALA A 31 4.66 20.31 24.26
CA ALA A 31 3.62 21.22 23.79
C ALA A 31 3.85 22.66 24.28
N THR A 32 4.55 22.86 25.40
CA THR A 32 4.81 24.18 26.00
C THR A 32 5.84 24.95 25.17
N SER A 33 6.94 24.29 24.85
CA SER A 33 8.01 24.88 24.02
C SER A 33 7.73 24.72 22.52
N SER A 34 6.75 23.91 22.15
CA SER A 34 6.47 23.47 20.75
C SER A 34 7.71 22.90 20.08
N THR A 35 8.45 22.06 20.78
CA THR A 35 9.70 21.44 20.32
C THR A 35 9.78 19.96 20.69
N TRP A 36 10.64 19.24 19.95
CA TRP A 36 11.06 17.89 20.34
C TRP A 36 12.22 17.98 21.33
N GLU A 37 12.13 17.25 22.41
CA GLU A 37 13.09 17.27 23.49
C GLU A 37 13.46 15.84 23.91
N TYR A 38 14.63 15.69 24.56
CA TYR A 38 14.99 14.42 25.17
C TYR A 38 13.92 14.00 26.19
N GLU A 39 13.40 12.79 26.06
CA GLU A 39 12.49 12.24 27.07
C GLU A 39 13.19 12.13 28.42
N ASN A 40 14.47 11.75 28.41
CA ASN A 40 15.31 11.69 29.59
C ASN A 40 16.58 12.55 29.39
N LEU A 41 16.73 13.58 30.21
CA LEU A 41 17.89 14.46 30.16
C LEU A 41 19.23 13.78 30.45
N ALA A 42 19.23 12.61 31.11
CA ALA A 42 20.46 11.82 31.30
C ALA A 42 21.03 11.27 29.97
N ASP A 43 20.24 11.22 28.91
CA ASP A 43 20.65 10.76 27.59
C ASP A 43 21.23 11.90 26.72
N LEU A 44 21.18 13.13 27.20
CA LEU A 44 21.67 14.31 26.51
C LEU A 44 23.17 14.21 26.22
N LYS A 45 23.55 14.51 24.99
CA LYS A 45 24.95 14.62 24.54
C LYS A 45 25.22 16.01 23.97
N PHE A 46 26.47 16.45 24.14
CA PHE A 46 26.93 17.68 23.51
C PHE A 46 27.54 17.39 22.15
N TRP A 47 27.54 18.39 21.28
CA TRP A 47 28.16 18.27 19.95
C TRP A 47 29.66 17.93 20.08
N PRO A 48 30.13 16.90 19.35
CA PRO A 48 31.58 16.68 19.20
C PRO A 48 32.19 17.75 18.29
N GLU A 49 33.52 17.71 18.13
CA GLU A 49 34.22 18.62 17.20
C GLU A 49 33.88 18.33 15.73
N ASN A 50 33.66 17.06 15.39
CA ASN A 50 33.38 16.63 14.04
C ASN A 50 31.87 16.71 13.72
N ASN A 51 31.58 16.78 12.43
CA ASN A 51 30.21 16.70 11.94
C ASN A 51 29.59 15.33 12.31
N MET A 52 28.28 15.31 12.33
CA MET A 52 27.48 14.13 12.71
C MET A 52 26.48 13.76 11.63
N ASP A 53 26.22 12.47 11.52
CA ASP A 53 25.11 11.92 10.79
C ASP A 53 24.04 11.44 11.77
N PHE A 54 22.75 11.74 11.50
CA PHE A 54 21.64 11.36 12.34
C PHE A 54 20.66 10.49 11.57
N TYR A 55 20.25 9.40 12.23
CA TYR A 55 19.18 8.50 11.74
C TYR A 55 18.08 8.48 12.77
N ALA A 56 16.86 8.63 12.32
CA ALA A 56 15.68 8.66 13.19
C ALA A 56 14.54 7.83 12.62
N TYR A 57 13.67 7.37 13.50
CA TYR A 57 12.49 6.60 13.13
C TYR A 57 11.31 6.94 14.05
N PHE A 58 10.11 6.77 13.53
CA PHE A 58 8.85 7.01 14.21
C PHE A 58 7.82 5.92 13.86
N PRO A 59 6.96 5.45 14.80
CA PRO A 59 6.98 5.72 16.23
C PRO A 59 8.16 5.03 16.93
N TYR A 60 8.49 5.48 18.17
CA TYR A 60 9.51 4.83 18.97
C TYR A 60 9.14 3.36 19.24
N SER A 61 10.09 2.46 19.05
CA SER A 61 9.87 1.01 19.12
C SER A 61 11.07 0.28 19.73
N ASP A 62 10.80 -0.71 20.55
CA ASP A 62 11.83 -1.60 21.09
C ASP A 62 12.39 -2.57 20.02
N ASN A 63 11.74 -2.65 18.88
CA ASN A 63 12.18 -3.47 17.74
C ASN A 63 13.15 -2.74 16.80
N ALA A 64 13.48 -1.48 17.10
CA ALA A 64 14.48 -0.75 16.34
C ALA A 64 15.89 -1.02 16.86
N SER A 65 16.86 -0.97 15.96
CA SER A 65 18.27 -1.12 16.30
C SER A 65 19.15 -0.27 15.39
N PHE A 66 20.30 0.15 15.95
CA PHE A 66 21.31 0.93 15.25
C PHE A 66 22.64 0.19 15.25
N ALA A 67 23.30 0.17 14.11
CA ALA A 67 24.64 -0.41 13.98
C ALA A 67 25.67 0.37 14.80
N ALA A 68 26.73 -0.27 15.23
CA ALA A 68 27.83 0.39 15.96
C ALA A 68 28.59 1.39 15.08
N SER A 69 28.52 1.23 13.76
CA SER A 69 29.16 2.09 12.77
C SER A 69 28.24 2.36 11.58
N ASN A 70 28.32 3.56 11.01
CA ASN A 70 27.63 3.92 9.77
C ASN A 70 28.58 3.97 8.55
N ALA A 71 29.75 3.36 8.63
CA ALA A 71 30.70 3.34 7.51
C ALA A 71 30.20 2.53 6.31
N SER A 72 29.35 1.54 6.51
CA SER A 72 28.84 0.68 5.46
C SER A 72 27.56 -0.08 5.90
N GLY A 73 26.81 -0.60 4.94
CA GLY A 73 25.66 -1.45 5.19
C GLY A 73 24.43 -0.73 5.75
N ASN A 74 23.56 -1.48 6.40
CA ASN A 74 22.38 -0.92 7.06
C ASN A 74 22.77 -0.33 8.42
N VAL A 75 22.40 0.91 8.64
CA VAL A 75 22.70 1.64 9.88
C VAL A 75 21.55 1.55 10.87
N MET A 76 20.33 1.61 10.38
CA MET A 76 19.12 1.48 11.18
C MET A 76 18.28 0.31 10.68
N THR A 77 17.73 -0.48 11.57
CA THR A 77 16.80 -1.57 11.26
C THR A 77 15.64 -1.54 12.23
N ILE A 78 14.42 -1.65 11.73
CA ILE A 78 13.21 -1.85 12.52
C ILE A 78 12.66 -3.21 12.12
N THR A 79 12.69 -4.18 13.04
CA THR A 79 12.32 -5.57 12.77
C THR A 79 10.86 -5.85 13.09
N GLY A 80 10.27 -6.80 12.37
CA GLY A 80 8.94 -7.34 12.66
C GLY A 80 7.80 -6.32 12.56
N VAL A 81 7.95 -5.34 11.68
CA VAL A 81 6.91 -4.32 11.44
C VAL A 81 5.71 -4.97 10.76
N ASP A 82 4.51 -4.64 11.18
CA ASP A 82 3.24 -5.26 10.72
C ASP A 82 2.31 -4.30 9.94
N CYS A 83 2.75 -3.17 9.51
CA CYS A 83 1.95 -2.18 8.76
C CYS A 83 0.57 -1.81 9.38
N SER A 84 0.35 -2.10 10.67
CA SER A 84 -0.87 -1.68 11.38
C SER A 84 -0.87 -0.17 11.66
N ASN A 85 0.32 0.40 11.70
CA ASN A 85 0.57 1.82 11.85
C ASN A 85 1.63 2.26 10.84
N ASP A 86 1.64 3.56 10.57
CA ASP A 86 2.66 4.15 9.72
C ASP A 86 4.03 4.15 10.40
N VAL A 87 5.05 3.84 9.64
CA VAL A 87 6.44 3.94 10.06
C VAL A 87 7.15 4.98 9.23
N LEU A 88 7.79 5.92 9.91
CA LEU A 88 8.57 6.97 9.27
C LEU A 88 10.05 6.79 9.62
N PHE A 89 10.90 7.19 8.72
CA PHE A 89 12.34 7.28 8.93
C PHE A 89 12.91 8.59 8.43
N ALA A 90 14.02 9.02 9.00
CA ALA A 90 14.72 10.24 8.60
C ALA A 90 16.23 10.03 8.64
N PHE A 91 16.91 10.70 7.74
CA PHE A 91 18.37 10.82 7.70
C PHE A 91 18.76 12.28 7.57
N ALA A 92 19.73 12.71 8.36
CA ALA A 92 20.36 14.03 8.25
C ALA A 92 21.87 13.86 8.32
N GLY A 93 22.50 13.80 7.15
CA GLY A 93 23.95 13.59 7.02
C GLY A 93 24.76 14.87 7.18
N ASN A 94 25.99 14.72 7.62
CA ASN A 94 27.04 15.76 7.69
C ASN A 94 26.61 17.04 8.43
N GLN A 95 25.90 16.89 9.56
CA GLN A 95 25.42 18.01 10.34
C GLN A 95 26.54 18.60 11.20
N SER A 96 26.84 19.87 10.99
CA SER A 96 27.74 20.64 11.87
C SER A 96 26.98 21.12 13.11
N LYS A 97 27.72 21.57 14.14
CA LYS A 97 27.16 22.14 15.38
C LYS A 97 26.10 23.19 15.06
N LYS A 98 24.87 22.90 15.46
CA LYS A 98 23.67 23.75 15.26
C LYS A 98 22.82 23.79 16.50
N THR A 99 21.91 24.72 16.56
CA THR A 99 20.92 24.80 17.63
C THR A 99 19.96 23.61 17.59
N ARG A 100 19.61 23.13 16.40
CA ARG A 100 18.72 21.97 16.18
C ARG A 100 19.10 21.25 14.89
N VAL A 101 18.90 19.92 14.85
CA VAL A 101 19.05 19.11 13.66
C VAL A 101 17.72 19.07 12.92
N PRO A 102 17.66 19.50 11.64
CA PRO A 102 16.45 19.36 10.84
C PRO A 102 16.32 17.91 10.38
N LEU A 103 15.27 17.21 10.84
CA LEU A 103 14.92 15.86 10.41
C LEU A 103 13.71 15.92 9.47
N THR A 104 13.87 15.47 8.25
CA THR A 104 12.77 15.26 7.31
C THR A 104 12.37 13.79 7.35
N PHE A 105 11.17 13.51 7.81
CA PHE A 105 10.66 12.15 7.91
C PHE A 105 9.98 11.73 6.62
N HIS A 106 10.29 10.52 6.16
CA HIS A 106 9.71 9.86 5.00
C HIS A 106 8.91 8.64 5.43
N HIS A 107 7.80 8.39 4.77
CA HIS A 107 7.00 7.20 5.00
C HIS A 107 7.73 5.95 4.48
N ALA A 108 7.76 4.89 5.29
CA ALA A 108 8.35 3.62 4.90
C ALA A 108 7.39 2.75 4.05
N PHE A 109 6.09 3.06 4.06
CA PHE A 109 5.06 2.25 3.43
C PHE A 109 4.40 2.95 2.26
N SER A 110 3.76 2.13 1.42
CA SER A 110 2.68 2.53 0.53
C SER A 110 1.35 2.44 1.25
N LYS A 111 0.31 3.10 0.74
CA LYS A 111 -1.04 3.05 1.32
C LYS A 111 -2.12 2.95 0.24
N ILE A 112 -3.11 2.09 0.43
CA ILE A 112 -4.38 2.21 -0.28
C ILE A 112 -5.21 3.29 0.43
N LYS A 113 -5.60 4.32 -0.31
CA LYS A 113 -6.46 5.40 0.24
C LYS A 113 -7.93 5.10 -0.02
N THR A 114 -8.28 4.90 -1.29
CA THR A 114 -9.66 4.60 -1.68
C THR A 114 -9.70 3.54 -2.78
N LEU A 115 -10.80 2.80 -2.80
CA LEU A 115 -11.23 1.98 -3.91
C LEU A 115 -12.66 2.36 -4.26
N GLN A 116 -12.85 2.91 -5.44
CA GLN A 116 -14.14 3.26 -6.01
C GLN A 116 -14.45 2.33 -7.18
N ILE A 117 -15.69 1.91 -7.29
CA ILE A 117 -16.18 1.17 -8.45
C ILE A 117 -17.30 1.98 -9.10
N GLU A 118 -17.25 2.09 -10.42
CA GLU A 118 -18.18 2.88 -11.21
C GLU A 118 -18.77 2.08 -12.38
N MET A 119 -20.05 2.32 -12.65
CA MET A 119 -20.70 1.96 -13.91
C MET A 119 -20.58 3.15 -14.86
N PRO A 120 -20.08 2.97 -16.08
CA PRO A 120 -20.02 4.06 -17.04
C PRO A 120 -21.42 4.46 -17.49
N ALA A 121 -21.57 5.70 -17.96
CA ALA A 121 -22.84 6.21 -18.48
C ALA A 121 -23.25 5.59 -19.84
N GLU A 122 -22.38 4.83 -20.46
CA GLU A 122 -22.58 4.16 -21.75
C GLU A 122 -21.81 2.85 -21.82
N GLY A 123 -22.17 1.97 -22.73
CA GLY A 123 -21.54 0.66 -22.89
C GLY A 123 -22.54 -0.49 -22.75
N ILE A 124 -22.09 -1.71 -23.03
CA ILE A 124 -22.95 -2.90 -23.05
C ILE A 124 -23.48 -3.21 -21.65
N VAL A 125 -22.63 -3.15 -20.64
CA VAL A 125 -22.99 -3.44 -19.25
C VAL A 125 -24.06 -2.47 -18.73
N TYR A 126 -23.89 -1.19 -19.01
CA TYR A 126 -24.89 -0.16 -18.66
C TYR A 126 -26.22 -0.39 -19.38
N LYS A 127 -26.17 -0.62 -20.71
CA LYS A 127 -27.37 -0.84 -21.56
C LYS A 127 -28.08 -2.16 -21.22
N SER A 128 -27.38 -3.16 -20.76
CA SER A 128 -27.99 -4.43 -20.38
C SER A 128 -28.73 -4.39 -19.04
N GLY A 129 -28.64 -3.28 -18.29
CA GLY A 129 -29.21 -3.20 -16.94
C GLY A 129 -28.47 -4.05 -15.91
N CYS A 130 -27.20 -4.33 -16.15
CA CYS A 130 -26.38 -5.09 -15.23
C CYS A 130 -26.29 -4.43 -13.85
N GLN A 131 -26.33 -5.26 -12.83
CA GLN A 131 -26.18 -4.87 -11.43
C GLN A 131 -25.02 -5.62 -10.80
N VAL A 132 -24.29 -4.94 -9.92
CA VAL A 132 -23.16 -5.51 -9.16
C VAL A 132 -23.38 -5.25 -7.68
N GLU A 133 -23.50 -6.32 -6.90
CA GLU A 133 -23.57 -6.24 -5.45
C GLU A 133 -22.25 -6.73 -4.85
N ILE A 134 -21.57 -5.89 -4.08
CA ILE A 134 -20.25 -6.16 -3.51
C ILE A 134 -20.37 -6.31 -1.99
N SER A 135 -19.95 -7.45 -1.48
CA SER A 135 -19.94 -7.74 -0.05
C SER A 135 -18.59 -7.57 0.60
N SER A 136 -17.49 -7.75 -0.16
CA SER A 136 -16.15 -7.46 0.32
C SER A 136 -15.18 -7.17 -0.80
N ALA A 137 -14.12 -6.43 -0.44
CA ALA A 137 -12.95 -6.20 -1.29
C ALA A 137 -11.70 -6.56 -0.50
N GLU A 138 -10.77 -7.23 -1.14
CA GLU A 138 -9.55 -7.74 -0.54
C GLU A 138 -8.37 -7.52 -1.49
N PHE A 139 -7.38 -6.74 -1.04
CA PHE A 139 -6.09 -6.66 -1.73
C PHE A 139 -5.26 -7.84 -1.30
N ILE A 140 -5.16 -8.83 -2.16
CA ILE A 140 -4.39 -10.05 -1.90
C ILE A 140 -2.94 -9.88 -2.33
N TYR A 141 -2.04 -10.61 -1.65
CA TYR A 141 -0.58 -10.57 -1.85
C TYR A 141 0.08 -9.22 -1.51
N THR A 142 -0.61 -8.35 -0.80
CA THR A 142 0.04 -7.20 -0.16
C THR A 142 0.97 -7.71 0.94
N ARG A 143 2.15 -7.14 1.02
CA ARG A 143 3.14 -7.50 2.02
C ARG A 143 3.00 -6.56 3.21
N THR A 144 2.45 -7.06 4.30
CA THR A 144 2.13 -6.27 5.49
C THR A 144 3.02 -6.59 6.70
N LYS A 145 3.99 -7.51 6.56
CA LYS A 145 4.99 -7.81 7.59
C LYS A 145 6.40 -7.87 7.02
N GLY A 146 7.36 -7.34 7.78
CA GLY A 146 8.76 -7.35 7.37
C GLY A 146 9.62 -6.44 8.22
N ASP A 147 10.83 -6.15 7.73
CA ASP A 147 11.76 -5.23 8.33
C ASP A 147 11.94 -4.00 7.45
N VAL A 148 12.11 -2.85 8.08
CA VAL A 148 12.54 -1.61 7.44
C VAL A 148 14.01 -1.41 7.76
N LYS A 149 14.85 -1.21 6.75
CA LYS A 149 16.28 -0.98 6.88
C LYS A 149 16.66 0.32 6.19
N VAL A 150 17.51 1.10 6.83
CA VAL A 150 18.04 2.35 6.28
C VAL A 150 19.56 2.23 6.24
N ASP A 151 20.12 2.49 5.07
CA ASP A 151 21.56 2.41 4.86
C ASP A 151 22.30 3.69 5.28
N LYS A 152 23.62 3.70 5.05
CA LYS A 152 24.50 4.82 5.39
C LYS A 152 24.13 6.14 4.69
N ASP A 153 23.50 6.09 3.55
CA ASP A 153 23.11 7.24 2.73
C ASP A 153 21.65 7.67 2.97
N GLY A 154 20.98 6.99 3.91
CA GLY A 154 19.59 7.27 4.25
C GLY A 154 18.57 6.59 3.33
N ALA A 155 19.01 5.71 2.43
CA ALA A 155 18.11 4.98 1.54
C ALA A 155 17.44 3.82 2.29
N ALA A 156 16.12 3.71 2.12
CA ALA A 156 15.36 2.63 2.73
C ALA A 156 15.33 1.38 1.84
N SER A 157 15.41 0.24 2.48
CA SER A 157 15.19 -1.07 1.88
C SER A 157 14.33 -1.94 2.78
N TYR A 158 13.69 -2.97 2.22
CA TYR A 158 12.69 -3.77 2.93
C TYR A 158 13.03 -5.24 2.82
N ASN A 159 13.03 -5.93 3.96
CA ASN A 159 13.08 -7.39 4.00
C ASN A 159 11.68 -7.88 4.37
N VAL A 160 10.91 -8.25 3.36
CA VAL A 160 9.49 -8.54 3.54
C VAL A 160 9.31 -10.03 3.73
N ALA A 161 8.68 -10.41 4.82
CA ALA A 161 8.29 -11.79 5.01
C ALA A 161 7.24 -12.18 3.95
N GLU A 162 7.37 -13.36 3.38
CA GLU A 162 6.34 -13.97 2.56
C GLU A 162 5.14 -14.33 3.45
N SER A 163 4.30 -13.36 3.72
CA SER A 163 3.07 -13.59 4.44
C SER A 163 1.90 -13.18 3.54
N ASN A 164 0.97 -14.11 3.36
CA ASN A 164 -0.28 -13.91 2.64
C ASN A 164 -1.24 -13.00 3.43
N LEU A 165 -0.74 -11.91 3.96
CA LEU A 165 -1.59 -10.95 4.64
C LEU A 165 -2.27 -10.10 3.60
N THR A 166 -3.56 -9.98 3.75
CA THR A 166 -4.44 -9.30 2.83
C THR A 166 -5.05 -8.10 3.53
N LEU A 167 -5.14 -7.00 2.81
CA LEU A 167 -5.95 -5.87 3.23
C LEU A 167 -7.39 -6.16 2.82
N LYS A 168 -8.24 -6.50 3.78
CA LYS A 168 -9.64 -6.86 3.53
C LYS A 168 -10.59 -5.85 4.17
N GLU A 169 -11.59 -5.44 3.40
CA GLU A 169 -12.75 -4.70 3.88
C GLU A 169 -14.01 -5.48 3.60
N THR A 170 -14.82 -5.68 4.64
CA THR A 170 -16.13 -6.33 4.53
C THR A 170 -17.20 -5.26 4.64
N LEU A 171 -18.13 -5.29 3.70
CA LEU A 171 -19.19 -4.29 3.59
C LEU A 171 -20.47 -4.80 4.27
N SER A 172 -20.97 -4.06 5.23
CA SER A 172 -22.24 -4.33 5.90
C SER A 172 -23.05 -3.04 6.03
N PRO A 173 -24.12 -2.88 5.29
CA PRO A 173 -24.61 -3.76 4.22
C PRO A 173 -23.69 -3.77 2.98
N SER A 174 -23.89 -4.76 2.09
CA SER A 174 -23.29 -4.82 0.77
C SER A 174 -23.58 -3.55 -0.05
N ARG A 175 -22.74 -3.26 -1.04
CA ARG A 175 -22.91 -2.10 -1.92
C ARG A 175 -23.42 -2.54 -3.29
N ILE A 176 -24.51 -1.92 -3.75
CA ILE A 176 -25.07 -2.18 -5.08
C ILE A 176 -24.71 -1.02 -6.00
N ILE A 177 -24.19 -1.37 -7.16
CA ILE A 177 -23.88 -0.46 -8.27
C ILE A 177 -24.71 -0.89 -9.46
N ASN A 178 -25.37 0.06 -10.09
CA ASN A 178 -26.24 -0.15 -11.24
C ASN A 178 -26.42 1.18 -12.01
N SER A 179 -27.31 1.23 -12.99
CA SER A 179 -27.59 2.43 -13.78
C SER A 179 -28.16 3.61 -12.97
N THR A 180 -28.70 3.37 -11.77
CA THR A 180 -29.23 4.42 -10.89
C THR A 180 -28.20 4.86 -9.86
N ASN A 181 -27.45 3.92 -9.31
CA ASN A 181 -26.34 4.16 -8.40
C ASN A 181 -25.03 3.82 -9.12
N THR A 182 -24.53 4.74 -9.91
CA THR A 182 -23.46 4.50 -10.87
C THR A 182 -22.06 4.43 -10.25
N SER A 183 -21.88 4.84 -9.01
CA SER A 183 -20.57 4.74 -8.35
C SER A 183 -20.67 4.55 -6.84
N THR A 184 -19.72 3.85 -6.26
CA THR A 184 -19.62 3.71 -4.80
C THR A 184 -18.18 3.53 -4.35
N ASN A 185 -17.85 4.10 -3.19
CA ASN A 185 -16.59 3.81 -2.50
C ASN A 185 -16.73 2.47 -1.76
N ILE A 186 -15.91 1.52 -2.14
CA ILE A 186 -15.81 0.21 -1.49
C ILE A 186 -14.83 0.29 -0.32
N ILE A 187 -13.74 1.01 -0.51
CA ILE A 187 -12.74 1.28 0.53
C ILE A 187 -12.54 2.78 0.60
N ASP A 188 -12.54 3.30 1.81
CA ASP A 188 -12.09 4.66 2.11
C ASP A 188 -11.30 4.65 3.43
N TYR A 189 -9.99 4.49 3.29
CA TYR A 189 -9.09 4.55 4.43
C TYR A 189 -8.58 5.96 4.73
N GLY A 190 -8.83 6.93 3.87
CA GLY A 190 -8.60 8.36 4.07
C GLY A 190 -7.46 8.68 5.04
N THR A 191 -7.82 9.25 6.19
CA THR A 191 -6.91 9.58 7.29
C THR A 191 -6.72 8.45 8.31
N SER A 192 -7.39 7.30 8.14
CA SER A 192 -7.29 6.17 9.08
C SER A 192 -5.88 5.55 9.07
N SER A 193 -5.53 4.82 10.13
CA SER A 193 -4.30 4.03 10.22
C SER A 193 -4.34 2.72 9.43
N LYS A 194 -5.37 2.48 8.60
CA LYS A 194 -5.51 1.29 7.77
C LYS A 194 -4.88 1.48 6.38
N GLY A 195 -4.67 0.37 5.69
CA GLY A 195 -4.33 0.34 4.28
C GLY A 195 -2.83 0.42 3.98
N TYR A 196 -1.96 0.37 4.99
CA TYR A 196 -0.51 0.36 4.79
C TYR A 196 0.01 -1.02 4.34
N PHE A 197 1.02 -1.02 3.50
CA PHE A 197 1.75 -2.20 3.07
C PHE A 197 3.15 -1.81 2.58
N PHE A 198 4.08 -2.77 2.57
CA PHE A 198 5.43 -2.53 2.09
C PHE A 198 5.43 -2.20 0.60
N ALA A 199 6.31 -1.28 0.23
CA ALA A 199 6.63 -1.02 -1.17
C ALA A 199 7.03 -2.33 -1.87
N THR A 200 6.38 -2.65 -2.95
CA THR A 200 6.60 -3.88 -3.72
C THR A 200 6.47 -3.61 -5.20
N SER A 201 7.25 -4.31 -6.01
CA SER A 201 6.98 -4.29 -7.43
C SER A 201 5.63 -4.97 -7.67
N VAL A 202 4.76 -4.28 -8.36
CA VAL A 202 3.59 -4.89 -9.00
C VAL A 202 4.16 -5.65 -10.17
N THR A 203 4.55 -6.90 -9.94
CA THR A 203 5.16 -7.70 -11.00
C THR A 203 4.16 -7.73 -12.14
N LYS A 204 4.61 -7.33 -13.29
CA LYS A 204 3.87 -7.39 -14.52
C LYS A 204 3.26 -8.79 -14.61
N VAL A 205 1.94 -8.89 -14.75
CA VAL A 205 1.30 -10.07 -15.35
C VAL A 205 1.74 -10.08 -16.81
N ASN A 206 3.04 -10.24 -16.97
CA ASN A 206 3.69 -9.75 -18.05
C ASN A 206 4.02 -10.73 -18.95
N GLU A 207 4.11 -10.83 -19.84
CA GLU A 207 4.68 -11.69 -20.86
C GLU A 207 3.76 -12.81 -21.28
N VAL A 208 2.52 -12.81 -20.84
CA VAL A 208 1.50 -13.36 -21.71
C VAL A 208 1.24 -12.29 -22.77
N THR A 209 2.12 -12.25 -23.75
CA THR A 209 1.89 -11.55 -25.01
C THR A 209 0.66 -12.18 -25.67
N GLY A 210 -0.52 -11.80 -25.20
CA GLY A 210 -1.78 -12.38 -25.66
C GLY A 210 -2.93 -11.39 -25.46
N THR A 211 -4.02 -11.68 -26.10
CA THR A 211 -5.30 -10.95 -25.91
C THR A 211 -5.73 -11.03 -24.44
N GLY A 212 -6.58 -10.10 -23.99
CA GLY A 212 -6.96 -10.00 -22.58
C GLY A 212 -7.47 -11.27 -21.91
N ALA A 213 -8.03 -12.22 -22.67
CA ALA A 213 -8.40 -13.54 -22.19
C ALA A 213 -7.18 -14.35 -21.67
N LEU A 214 -6.05 -14.30 -22.37
CA LEU A 214 -4.83 -14.99 -21.94
C LEU A 214 -4.20 -14.35 -20.69
N MET A 215 -4.33 -13.04 -20.51
CA MET A 215 -3.89 -12.40 -19.28
C MET A 215 -4.72 -12.85 -18.06
N TRP A 216 -6.02 -13.04 -18.24
CA TRP A 216 -6.87 -13.55 -17.18
C TRP A 216 -6.65 -15.04 -16.89
N ASP A 217 -6.51 -15.85 -17.92
CA ASP A 217 -6.19 -17.26 -17.76
C ASP A 217 -4.85 -17.44 -17.02
N GLY A 218 -3.88 -16.60 -17.30
CA GLY A 218 -2.63 -16.54 -16.55
C GLY A 218 -2.82 -16.15 -15.07
N VAL A 219 -3.65 -15.17 -14.79
CA VAL A 219 -3.99 -14.77 -13.41
C VAL A 219 -4.76 -15.88 -12.71
N LYS A 220 -5.77 -16.46 -13.34
CA LYS A 220 -6.59 -17.56 -12.81
C LYS A 220 -5.74 -18.82 -12.54
N ALA A 221 -4.90 -19.23 -13.47
CA ALA A 221 -3.99 -20.34 -13.29
C ALA A 221 -3.03 -20.13 -12.12
N ASN A 222 -2.55 -18.90 -11.92
CA ASN A 222 -1.69 -18.55 -10.81
C ASN A 222 -2.46 -18.41 -9.47
N ILE A 223 -3.70 -17.95 -9.48
CA ILE A 223 -4.57 -17.88 -8.29
C ILE A 223 -4.89 -19.27 -7.74
N GLY A 224 -5.06 -20.26 -8.61
CA GLY A 224 -5.24 -21.67 -8.22
C GLY A 224 -4.01 -22.30 -7.58
N GLU A 225 -2.83 -21.72 -7.80
CA GLU A 225 -1.56 -22.16 -7.26
C GLU A 225 -0.98 -21.08 -6.33
N THR A 226 -1.41 -21.07 -5.06
CA THR A 226 -0.98 -20.07 -4.06
C THR A 226 0.54 -19.90 -3.94
N SER A 227 1.31 -20.95 -4.24
CA SER A 227 2.78 -20.90 -4.24
C SER A 227 3.36 -20.04 -5.38
N LYS A 228 2.71 -19.99 -6.54
CA LYS A 228 3.21 -19.19 -7.68
C LYS A 228 2.91 -17.70 -7.55
N LEU A 229 1.83 -17.35 -6.87
CA LEU A 229 1.49 -15.96 -6.65
C LEU A 229 2.35 -15.31 -5.56
N SER A 230 2.76 -16.06 -4.54
CA SER A 230 3.70 -15.57 -3.53
C SER A 230 5.08 -15.26 -4.12
N THR A 231 5.49 -15.99 -5.17
CA THR A 231 6.78 -15.77 -5.84
C THR A 231 6.72 -14.69 -6.93
N SER A 232 5.55 -14.42 -7.49
CA SER A 232 5.40 -13.45 -8.59
C SER A 232 5.23 -12.01 -8.13
N GLY A 233 4.97 -11.76 -6.83
CA GLY A 233 4.73 -10.42 -6.29
C GLY A 233 3.47 -9.73 -6.84
N LEU A 234 2.57 -10.50 -7.47
CA LEU A 234 1.36 -9.98 -8.07
C LEU A 234 0.35 -9.54 -7.01
N VAL A 235 0.11 -8.25 -6.90
CA VAL A 235 -0.98 -7.73 -6.07
C VAL A 235 -2.26 -7.73 -6.89
N CYS A 236 -3.28 -8.41 -6.38
CA CYS A 236 -4.62 -8.46 -6.99
C CYS A 236 -5.67 -7.87 -6.04
N LEU A 237 -6.70 -7.29 -6.62
CA LEU A 237 -7.96 -7.03 -5.91
C LEU A 237 -8.89 -8.22 -6.12
N LYS A 238 -9.33 -8.83 -5.03
CA LYS A 238 -10.40 -9.81 -5.01
C LYS A 238 -11.69 -9.14 -4.55
N LEU A 239 -12.73 -9.19 -5.38
CA LEU A 239 -14.07 -8.77 -5.01
C LEU A 239 -14.92 -10.01 -4.73
N THR A 240 -15.61 -10.03 -3.59
CA THR A 240 -16.69 -10.97 -3.35
C THR A 240 -17.98 -10.27 -3.72
N CYS A 241 -18.60 -10.69 -4.82
CA CYS A 241 -19.71 -9.97 -5.42
C CYS A 241 -20.71 -10.89 -6.11
N LYS A 242 -21.89 -10.33 -6.38
CA LYS A 242 -22.84 -10.87 -7.35
C LYS A 242 -22.87 -9.93 -8.53
N VAL A 243 -22.95 -10.51 -9.72
CA VAL A 243 -23.12 -9.75 -10.96
C VAL A 243 -24.27 -10.38 -11.74
N TRP A 244 -25.29 -9.60 -12.01
CA TRP A 244 -26.47 -10.11 -12.71
C TRP A 244 -27.13 -9.03 -13.58
N ASN A 245 -27.95 -9.47 -14.51
CA ASN A 245 -28.91 -8.62 -15.21
C ASN A 245 -30.32 -9.22 -15.12
N GLY A 246 -31.28 -8.49 -15.66
CA GLY A 246 -32.71 -8.85 -15.57
C GLY A 246 -33.39 -8.21 -14.38
N THR A 247 -34.58 -8.71 -14.06
CA THR A 247 -35.40 -8.23 -12.93
C THR A 247 -35.10 -9.05 -11.67
N GLU A 248 -35.49 -8.55 -10.50
CA GLU A 248 -35.38 -9.29 -9.23
C GLU A 248 -36.14 -10.62 -9.28
N GLU A 249 -37.20 -10.72 -10.07
CA GLU A 249 -38.01 -11.93 -10.24
C GLU A 249 -37.36 -12.94 -11.19
N ASN A 250 -36.57 -12.46 -12.17
CA ASN A 250 -35.90 -13.30 -13.15
C ASN A 250 -34.45 -12.81 -13.38
N PRO A 251 -33.58 -12.95 -12.41
CA PRO A 251 -32.20 -12.54 -12.53
C PRO A 251 -31.39 -13.57 -13.31
N TYR A 252 -30.53 -13.10 -14.21
CA TYR A 252 -29.49 -13.92 -14.83
C TYR A 252 -28.14 -13.56 -14.24
N TYR A 253 -27.56 -14.48 -13.46
CA TYR A 253 -26.31 -14.27 -12.77
C TYR A 253 -25.10 -14.62 -13.65
N TYR A 254 -24.15 -13.70 -13.72
CA TYR A 254 -22.84 -13.88 -14.32
C TYR A 254 -21.81 -14.30 -13.28
N VAL A 255 -21.93 -13.78 -12.05
CA VAL A 255 -21.07 -14.10 -10.91
C VAL A 255 -21.97 -14.32 -9.69
N GLY A 256 -21.68 -15.38 -8.95
CA GLY A 256 -22.51 -15.79 -7.82
C GLY A 256 -23.87 -16.33 -8.24
N ASN A 257 -24.83 -16.29 -7.33
CA ASN A 257 -26.23 -16.65 -7.54
C ASN A 257 -27.13 -15.95 -6.52
N ALA A 258 -28.42 -16.26 -6.50
CA ALA A 258 -29.38 -15.63 -5.58
C ALA A 258 -28.94 -15.75 -4.10
N SER A 259 -28.37 -16.89 -3.71
CA SER A 259 -28.02 -17.20 -2.32
C SER A 259 -26.55 -16.90 -1.98
N ASN A 260 -25.64 -16.98 -2.95
CA ASN A 260 -24.20 -16.94 -2.71
C ASN A 260 -23.50 -15.87 -3.57
N PHE A 261 -22.53 -15.20 -2.96
CA PHE A 261 -21.58 -14.37 -3.68
C PHE A 261 -20.53 -15.23 -4.38
N GLY A 262 -20.08 -14.80 -5.54
CA GLY A 262 -18.92 -15.35 -6.21
C GLY A 262 -17.68 -14.46 -6.01
N GLU A 263 -16.57 -14.85 -6.58
CA GLU A 263 -15.30 -14.12 -6.48
C GLU A 263 -14.83 -13.64 -7.85
N VAL A 264 -14.37 -12.41 -7.90
CA VAL A 264 -13.75 -11.80 -9.09
C VAL A 264 -12.37 -11.28 -8.71
N TYR A 265 -11.37 -11.58 -9.53
CA TYR A 265 -9.99 -11.17 -9.30
C TYR A 265 -9.58 -10.14 -10.36
N ILE A 266 -9.00 -9.04 -9.89
CA ILE A 266 -8.64 -7.89 -10.71
C ILE A 266 -7.15 -7.61 -10.48
N PRO A 267 -6.26 -7.81 -11.47
CA PRO A 267 -4.86 -7.43 -11.37
C PRO A 267 -4.72 -5.92 -11.19
N LEU A 268 -3.89 -5.50 -10.23
CA LEU A 268 -3.67 -4.09 -9.95
C LEU A 268 -2.50 -3.52 -10.77
N LYS A 269 -2.57 -3.72 -12.09
CA LYS A 269 -1.72 -3.06 -13.06
C LYS A 269 -2.51 -1.94 -13.72
N GLY A 270 -1.94 -0.75 -13.83
CA GLY A 270 -2.65 0.35 -14.47
C GLY A 270 -1.71 1.42 -15.02
N THR A 271 -2.21 2.20 -15.95
CA THR A 271 -1.55 3.41 -16.44
C THR A 271 -2.19 4.62 -15.77
N TYR A 272 -1.39 5.55 -15.30
CA TYR A 272 -1.88 6.87 -14.91
C TYR A 272 -1.54 7.89 -16.00
N SER A 273 -2.15 9.08 -15.94
CA SER A 273 -2.07 10.12 -16.98
C SER A 273 -0.75 10.10 -17.75
N ASP A 274 -0.82 10.13 -19.06
CA ASP A 274 0.33 10.19 -19.97
C ASP A 274 1.11 8.88 -20.19
N SER A 275 0.45 7.74 -20.15
CA SER A 275 1.03 6.43 -20.51
C SER A 275 2.01 5.83 -19.50
N ASN A 276 2.13 6.38 -18.30
CA ASN A 276 2.94 5.80 -17.25
C ASN A 276 2.21 4.61 -16.61
N GLU A 277 2.88 3.49 -16.53
CA GLU A 277 2.35 2.27 -15.95
C GLU A 277 2.71 2.16 -14.47
N VAL A 278 1.74 1.85 -13.59
CA VAL A 278 2.05 1.48 -12.22
C VAL A 278 2.65 0.08 -12.23
N SER A 279 3.97 0.01 -12.14
CA SER A 279 4.73 -1.23 -12.03
C SER A 279 5.22 -1.50 -10.61
N THR A 280 5.13 -0.50 -9.73
CA THR A 280 5.58 -0.56 -8.34
C THR A 280 4.62 0.18 -7.42
N PHE A 281 4.52 -0.29 -6.19
CA PHE A 281 3.97 0.50 -5.10
C PHE A 281 5.13 1.16 -4.37
N ASP A 282 5.26 2.46 -4.50
CA ASP A 282 6.36 3.21 -3.93
C ASP A 282 6.08 3.63 -2.49
N ALA A 283 7.09 3.61 -1.65
CA ALA A 283 7.00 4.15 -0.30
C ALA A 283 6.63 5.65 -0.32
N GLY A 284 5.80 6.08 0.61
CA GLY A 284 5.31 7.45 0.66
C GLY A 284 4.20 7.79 -0.33
N LYS A 285 3.68 6.79 -1.07
CA LYS A 285 2.59 6.98 -2.02
C LYS A 285 1.27 6.45 -1.48
N ARG A 286 0.18 7.19 -1.73
CA ARG A 286 -1.20 6.76 -1.47
C ARG A 286 -1.91 6.47 -2.79
N TYR A 287 -2.45 5.27 -2.91
CA TYR A 287 -3.09 4.78 -4.13
C TYR A 287 -4.60 4.92 -4.05
N ILE A 288 -5.18 5.60 -5.01
CA ILE A 288 -6.61 5.75 -5.23
C ILE A 288 -6.98 4.89 -6.44
N TYR A 289 -7.74 3.84 -6.22
CA TYR A 289 -8.22 2.97 -7.28
C TYR A 289 -9.63 3.37 -7.70
N LYS A 290 -9.80 3.59 -8.99
CA LYS A 290 -11.09 3.81 -9.63
C LYS A 290 -11.28 2.73 -10.69
N ILE A 291 -12.21 1.83 -10.46
CA ILE A 291 -12.56 0.74 -11.36
C ILE A 291 -13.80 1.14 -12.12
N VAL A 292 -13.71 1.25 -13.44
CA VAL A 292 -14.83 1.57 -14.32
C VAL A 292 -15.23 0.33 -15.11
N MET A 293 -16.44 -0.16 -14.87
CA MET A 293 -17.00 -1.35 -15.51
C MET A 293 -17.59 -1.00 -16.88
N LYS A 294 -16.74 -0.83 -17.91
CA LYS A 294 -17.20 -0.23 -19.18
C LYS A 294 -17.97 -1.18 -20.09
N ASP A 295 -17.47 -2.29 -20.46
CA ASP A 295 -18.10 -3.13 -21.47
C ASP A 295 -18.24 -4.59 -21.06
N ASN A 296 -17.75 -4.95 -19.89
CA ASN A 296 -17.69 -6.33 -19.47
C ASN A 296 -17.50 -6.45 -17.94
N VAL A 297 -18.09 -7.44 -17.32
CA VAL A 297 -18.11 -7.59 -15.87
C VAL A 297 -17.62 -8.96 -15.40
N GLY A 298 -16.52 -9.49 -15.93
CA GLY A 298 -15.91 -10.67 -15.35
C GLY A 298 -16.21 -12.01 -16.05
N PHE A 299 -16.13 -13.12 -15.31
CA PHE A 299 -16.08 -14.48 -15.86
C PHE A 299 -17.22 -15.34 -15.32
N THR A 300 -17.69 -16.34 -16.10
CA THR A 300 -18.68 -17.34 -15.66
C THR A 300 -18.09 -18.26 -14.59
N ASP A 301 -18.93 -18.96 -13.86
CA ASP A 301 -18.54 -20.03 -12.92
C ASP A 301 -17.70 -21.13 -13.62
N ALA A 302 -17.89 -21.34 -14.92
CA ALA A 302 -17.09 -22.24 -15.75
C ALA A 302 -15.72 -21.65 -16.12
N GLY A 303 -15.49 -20.36 -15.82
CA GLY A 303 -14.23 -19.69 -16.11
C GLY A 303 -14.10 -19.15 -17.51
N ASP A 304 -15.20 -19.13 -18.29
CA ASP A 304 -15.23 -18.46 -19.57
C ASP A 304 -15.36 -16.94 -19.35
N PRO A 305 -14.52 -16.14 -19.99
CA PRO A 305 -14.66 -14.70 -19.93
C PRO A 305 -16.04 -14.32 -20.44
N ILE A 306 -16.91 -13.82 -19.57
CA ILE A 306 -18.20 -13.28 -19.99
C ILE A 306 -17.93 -12.06 -20.84
N LEU A 307 -16.72 -11.51 -20.75
CA LEU A 307 -16.54 -10.13 -21.13
C LEU A 307 -15.07 -9.80 -21.45
N THR A 308 -14.85 -8.79 -22.29
CA THR A 308 -13.56 -8.28 -22.75
C THR A 308 -12.69 -7.70 -21.63
N PRO A 309 -11.38 -7.58 -21.81
CA PRO A 309 -10.46 -7.29 -20.72
C PRO A 309 -10.67 -5.91 -20.11
N ILE A 310 -10.46 -5.89 -18.82
CA ILE A 310 -10.44 -4.68 -17.99
C ILE A 310 -9.30 -3.77 -18.43
N LEU A 311 -9.60 -2.53 -18.79
CA LEU A 311 -8.63 -1.49 -19.08
C LEU A 311 -8.43 -0.60 -17.84
N PHE A 312 -7.19 -0.32 -17.51
CA PHE A 312 -6.81 0.45 -16.33
C PHE A 312 -6.23 1.81 -16.70
N SER A 313 -6.60 2.87 -15.99
CA SER A 313 -5.87 4.14 -16.03
C SER A 313 -5.62 4.68 -14.62
N VAL A 314 -4.44 5.21 -14.37
CA VAL A 314 -4.06 5.89 -13.13
C VAL A 314 -4.18 7.38 -13.33
N ALA A 315 -4.81 8.11 -12.45
CA ALA A 315 -5.15 9.51 -12.67
C ALA A 315 -4.29 10.53 -11.91
N SER A 316 -3.73 10.26 -10.74
CA SER A 316 -2.83 11.22 -10.08
C SER A 316 -2.05 10.67 -8.89
N VAL A 317 -0.97 11.35 -8.54
CA VAL A 317 -0.11 11.08 -7.37
C VAL A 317 0.23 12.39 -6.68
N ASP A 318 0.06 12.53 -5.42
CA ASP A 318 0.47 13.70 -4.61
C ASP A 318 1.34 13.33 -3.37
N ASP A 319 1.73 14.21 -2.43
CA ASP A 319 2.85 14.20 -1.45
C ASP A 319 2.85 13.32 -0.18
N TRP A 320 2.00 12.70 0.30
CA TRP A 320 1.58 11.33 0.38
C TRP A 320 0.90 11.19 -0.96
N SER A 321 1.64 11.01 -1.96
CA SER A 321 1.11 11.23 -3.27
C SER A 321 -0.01 10.24 -3.50
N ASP A 322 -1.22 10.73 -3.64
CA ASP A 322 -2.35 9.89 -4.01
C ASP A 322 -2.12 9.39 -5.43
N VAL A 323 -2.08 8.09 -5.62
CA VAL A 323 -2.11 7.47 -6.95
C VAL A 323 -3.52 7.02 -7.23
N THR A 324 -4.19 7.65 -8.19
CA THR A 324 -5.51 7.22 -8.65
C THR A 324 -5.37 6.27 -9.82
N VAL A 325 -5.79 5.04 -9.64
CA VAL A 325 -5.85 4.05 -10.72
C VAL A 325 -7.30 3.93 -11.19
N THR A 326 -7.58 4.30 -12.42
CA THR A 326 -8.89 4.06 -13.04
C THR A 326 -8.82 2.77 -13.83
N ILE A 327 -9.66 1.83 -13.47
CA ILE A 327 -9.83 0.57 -14.17
C ILE A 327 -11.14 0.63 -14.94
N THR A 328 -11.06 0.56 -16.25
CA THR A 328 -12.24 0.46 -17.13
C THR A 328 -12.36 -0.99 -17.59
N LEU A 329 -13.44 -1.63 -17.23
CA LEU A 329 -13.79 -3.00 -17.61
C LEU A 329 -14.46 -3.05 -18.96
#